data_3d9ca878e49cba67bc805c7a8d339f2e
#
_entry.id   3d9ca878e49cba67bc805c7a8d339f2e
#
_cell.length_a   1.000
_cell.length_b   1.000
_cell.length_c   1.000
_cell.angle_alpha   90.00
_cell.angle_beta   90.00
_cell.angle_gamma   90.00
#
_symmetry.space_group_name_H-M   'P 1'
#
loop_
_entity.id
_entity.type
_entity.pdbx_description
1 polymer ?
#
loop_
_entity_poly.entity_id
_entity_poly.type
_entity_poly.pdbx_seq_one_letter_code
_entity_poly.pdbx_strand_id
1 'polypeptide(L)'
;MLYRIFDDMTQCSEQEVARLLPLVSAQRREQALRYKHTFGQYCCLQSYKMLCELLTEWSRVHQLPINQQPIFLYNDYGAPYIEGGPYFSISHCKRGIAVAVSENPIGIDIEAIRTFSPELMRKTMNEDEQLRITSSAIPEVEFIRFWTQKEALLKLQGTGIISDLHHVLAHVHDVSWTEISPLEKGYICTIANR
;
A
#
# COMPACT_ATOMS: atom_id res chain seq x y z
N MET A 1 11.02 -9.70 -6.01
CA MET A 1 9.90 -9.08 -5.28
C MET A 1 9.33 -10.05 -4.26
N LEU A 2 9.11 -9.59 -3.03
CA LEU A 2 8.36 -10.27 -1.97
C LEU A 2 7.19 -9.40 -1.56
N TYR A 3 6.05 -9.97 -1.23
CA TYR A 3 4.92 -9.22 -0.68
C TYR A 3 4.12 -10.05 0.32
N ARG A 4 3.37 -9.37 1.16
CA ARG A 4 2.49 -9.99 2.16
C ARG A 4 1.23 -9.15 2.35
N ILE A 5 0.09 -9.83 2.46
CA ILE A 5 -1.19 -9.23 2.79
C ILE A 5 -1.66 -9.84 4.11
N PHE A 6 -2.08 -8.97 5.02
CA PHE A 6 -2.72 -9.33 6.29
C PHE A 6 -4.16 -8.81 6.26
N ASP A 7 -5.14 -9.67 6.29
CA ASP A 7 -6.55 -9.33 6.13
C ASP A 7 -7.44 -9.77 7.31
N ASP A 8 -6.84 -10.27 8.39
CA ASP A 8 -7.55 -10.50 9.64
C ASP A 8 -7.62 -9.23 10.51
N MET A 9 -8.41 -8.26 10.06
CA MET A 9 -8.57 -6.98 10.75
C MET A 9 -9.39 -7.06 12.05
N THR A 10 -9.87 -8.25 12.43
CA THR A 10 -10.50 -8.48 13.75
C THR A 10 -9.50 -8.33 14.89
N GLN A 11 -8.22 -8.49 14.62
CA GLN A 11 -7.11 -8.26 15.57
C GLN A 11 -6.87 -6.78 15.89
N CYS A 12 -7.47 -5.84 15.15
CA CYS A 12 -7.29 -4.40 15.40
C CYS A 12 -7.92 -3.98 16.75
N SER A 13 -7.12 -3.95 17.79
CA SER A 13 -7.54 -3.63 19.17
C SER A 13 -6.46 -2.84 19.92
N GLU A 14 -6.85 -2.17 21.00
CA GLU A 14 -5.89 -1.48 21.89
C GLU A 14 -4.90 -2.46 22.52
N GLN A 15 -5.33 -3.67 22.81
CA GLN A 15 -4.46 -4.71 23.35
C GLN A 15 -3.35 -5.09 22.36
N GLU A 16 -3.70 -5.25 21.08
CA GLU A 16 -2.71 -5.53 20.03
C GLU A 16 -1.78 -4.34 19.77
N VAL A 17 -2.29 -3.11 19.81
CA VAL A 17 -1.45 -1.91 19.76
C VAL A 17 -0.43 -1.93 20.90
N ALA A 18 -0.87 -2.16 22.14
CA ALA A 18 0.04 -2.24 23.29
C ALA A 18 1.09 -3.36 23.15
N ARG A 19 0.70 -4.51 22.59
CA ARG A 19 1.59 -5.64 22.31
C ARG A 19 2.65 -5.33 21.24
N LEU A 20 2.27 -4.58 20.20
CA LEU A 20 3.14 -4.26 19.07
C LEU A 20 4.11 -3.10 19.37
N LEU A 21 3.72 -2.13 20.20
CA LEU A 21 4.54 -0.94 20.53
C LEU A 21 5.99 -1.25 20.95
N PRO A 22 6.29 -2.25 21.80
CA PRO A 22 7.68 -2.55 22.18
C PRO A 22 8.49 -3.27 21.08
N LEU A 23 7.82 -3.79 20.04
CA LEU A 23 8.44 -4.60 18.99
C LEU A 23 8.93 -3.78 17.79
N VAL A 24 8.67 -2.47 17.77
CA VAL A 24 9.01 -1.60 16.65
C VAL A 24 10.10 -0.57 17.05
N SER A 25 10.74 0.06 16.04
CA SER A 25 11.72 1.11 16.28
C SER A 25 11.11 2.30 17.06
N ALA A 26 11.96 3.09 17.76
CA ALA A 26 11.53 4.27 18.48
C ALA A 26 10.79 5.26 17.54
N GLN A 27 11.34 5.50 16.35
CA GLN A 27 10.71 6.34 15.32
C GLN A 27 9.29 5.86 14.98
N ARG A 28 9.12 4.54 14.77
CA ARG A 28 7.82 3.98 14.41
C ARG A 28 6.82 4.04 15.53
N ARG A 29 7.29 3.87 16.77
CA ARG A 29 6.47 4.02 17.98
C ARG A 29 5.92 5.44 18.09
N GLU A 30 6.79 6.45 17.97
CA GLU A 30 6.37 7.85 17.99
C GLU A 30 5.35 8.16 16.90
N GLN A 31 5.58 7.67 15.69
CA GLN A 31 4.66 7.86 14.58
C GLN A 31 3.29 7.22 14.86
N ALA A 32 3.27 6.00 15.39
CA ALA A 32 2.03 5.32 15.75
C ALA A 32 1.23 6.09 16.80
N LEU A 33 1.90 6.63 17.81
CA LEU A 33 1.25 7.39 18.89
C LEU A 33 0.69 8.75 18.45
N ARG A 34 1.03 9.26 17.27
CA ARG A 34 0.42 10.47 16.67
C ARG A 34 -0.99 10.21 16.12
N TYR A 35 -1.33 8.96 15.80
CA TYR A 35 -2.69 8.62 15.37
C TYR A 35 -3.67 8.66 16.54
N LYS A 36 -4.81 9.35 16.34
CA LYS A 36 -5.86 9.49 17.36
C LYS A 36 -6.66 8.23 17.62
N HIS A 37 -6.74 7.36 16.60
CA HIS A 37 -7.61 6.18 16.63
C HIS A 37 -6.77 4.90 16.60
N THR A 38 -7.21 3.89 17.35
CA THR A 38 -6.63 2.55 17.43
C THR A 38 -6.34 1.94 16.07
N PHE A 39 -7.23 2.13 15.10
CA PHE A 39 -7.04 1.65 13.73
C PHE A 39 -5.77 2.19 13.08
N GLY A 40 -5.52 3.50 13.13
CA GLY A 40 -4.31 4.10 12.56
C GLY A 40 -3.04 3.64 13.29
N GLN A 41 -3.10 3.55 14.63
CA GLN A 41 -2.01 3.04 15.44
C GLN A 41 -1.68 1.59 15.06
N TYR A 42 -2.69 0.74 15.02
CA TYR A 42 -2.55 -0.66 14.66
C TYR A 42 -1.97 -0.84 13.25
N CYS A 43 -2.54 -0.17 12.23
CA CYS A 43 -2.05 -0.25 10.86
C CYS A 43 -0.58 0.21 10.75
N CYS A 44 -0.22 1.28 11.46
CA CYS A 44 1.15 1.78 11.51
C CYS A 44 2.12 0.73 12.08
N LEU A 45 1.79 0.08 13.18
CA LEU A 45 2.65 -0.89 13.86
C LEU A 45 2.69 -2.23 13.10
N GLN A 46 1.54 -2.74 12.70
CA GLN A 46 1.43 -4.03 12.04
C GLN A 46 2.09 -4.01 10.67
N SER A 47 1.92 -2.94 9.88
CA SER A 47 2.60 -2.82 8.59
C SER A 47 4.12 -2.77 8.73
N TYR A 48 4.63 -2.10 9.77
CA TYR A 48 6.07 -2.10 10.06
C TYR A 48 6.58 -3.47 10.46
N LYS A 49 5.86 -4.19 11.32
CA LYS A 49 6.19 -5.57 11.69
C LYS A 49 6.26 -6.46 10.44
N MET A 50 5.25 -6.38 9.56
CA MET A 50 5.24 -7.13 8.30
C MET A 50 6.43 -6.77 7.40
N LEU A 51 6.78 -5.48 7.32
CA LEU A 51 7.97 -5.04 6.58
C LEU A 51 9.24 -5.64 7.17
N CYS A 52 9.45 -5.61 8.48
CA CYS A 52 10.62 -6.20 9.13
C CYS A 52 10.74 -7.71 8.84
N GLU A 53 9.62 -8.42 8.82
CA GLU A 53 9.58 -9.84 8.46
C GLU A 53 9.99 -10.07 6.99
N LEU A 54 9.46 -9.26 6.07
CA LEU A 54 9.83 -9.31 4.64
C LEU A 54 11.28 -8.92 4.40
N LEU A 55 11.80 -7.92 5.10
CA LEU A 55 13.21 -7.52 5.03
C LEU A 55 14.14 -8.63 5.53
N THR A 56 13.74 -9.33 6.58
CA THR A 56 14.48 -10.50 7.08
C THR A 56 14.51 -11.63 6.05
N GLU A 57 13.38 -11.90 5.41
CA GLU A 57 13.28 -12.89 4.34
C GLU A 57 14.11 -12.45 3.12
N TRP A 58 14.00 -11.20 2.71
CA TRP A 58 14.75 -10.60 1.60
C TRP A 58 16.26 -10.68 1.84
N SER A 59 16.73 -10.31 3.04
CA SER A 59 18.14 -10.40 3.45
C SER A 59 18.69 -11.84 3.34
N ARG A 60 17.88 -12.82 3.73
CA ARG A 60 18.27 -14.23 3.64
C ARG A 60 18.40 -14.71 2.19
N VAL A 61 17.47 -14.30 1.32
CA VAL A 61 17.47 -14.66 -0.11
C VAL A 61 18.67 -14.04 -0.84
N HIS A 62 18.97 -12.77 -0.56
CA HIS A 62 20.01 -12.00 -1.26
C HIS A 62 21.38 -12.07 -0.56
N GLN A 63 21.46 -12.71 0.61
CA GLN A 63 22.69 -12.83 1.43
C GLN A 63 23.30 -11.45 1.79
N LEU A 64 22.46 -10.43 1.95
CA LEU A 64 22.85 -9.08 2.28
C LEU A 64 22.39 -8.73 3.70
N PRO A 65 23.28 -8.21 4.57
CA PRO A 65 22.87 -7.76 5.89
C PRO A 65 21.90 -6.58 5.77
N ILE A 66 20.80 -6.65 6.53
CA ILE A 66 19.84 -5.57 6.60
C ILE A 66 19.47 -5.28 8.04
N ASN A 67 19.19 -4.02 8.35
CA ASN A 67 18.68 -3.65 9.66
C ASN A 67 17.26 -4.21 9.84
N GLN A 68 17.08 -5.05 10.86
CA GLN A 68 15.79 -5.67 11.17
C GLN A 68 14.76 -4.68 11.73
N GLN A 69 15.20 -3.52 12.20
CA GLN A 69 14.34 -2.41 12.64
C GLN A 69 14.75 -1.12 11.90
N PRO A 70 14.45 -1.00 10.59
CA PRO A 70 14.89 0.11 9.79
C PRO A 70 14.28 1.43 10.27
N ILE A 71 15.06 2.49 10.15
CA ILE A 71 14.58 3.87 10.28
C ILE A 71 14.14 4.31 8.88
N PHE A 72 12.97 4.90 8.79
CA PHE A 72 12.48 5.46 7.53
C PHE A 72 13.01 6.87 7.33
N LEU A 73 13.61 7.09 6.19
CA LEU A 73 13.84 8.41 5.63
C LEU A 73 12.70 8.75 4.66
N TYR A 74 12.55 10.00 4.30
CA TYR A 74 11.49 10.46 3.42
C TYR A 74 12.07 11.33 2.31
N ASN A 75 11.64 11.09 1.08
CA ASN A 75 12.00 11.96 -0.04
C ASN A 75 11.21 13.29 0.02
N ASP A 76 11.47 14.20 -0.94
CA ASP A 76 10.83 15.51 -1.01
C ASP A 76 9.30 15.46 -1.17
N TYR A 77 8.76 14.32 -1.62
CA TYR A 77 7.33 14.07 -1.76
C TYR A 77 6.71 13.32 -0.58
N GLY A 78 7.50 13.03 0.46
CA GLY A 78 7.05 12.31 1.65
C GLY A 78 6.98 10.78 1.49
N ALA A 79 7.49 10.22 0.40
CA ALA A 79 7.55 8.77 0.23
C ALA A 79 8.67 8.18 1.11
N PRO A 80 8.39 7.15 1.92
CA PRO A 80 9.37 6.56 2.81
C PRO A 80 10.36 5.66 2.04
N TYR A 81 11.61 5.67 2.48
CA TYR A 81 12.66 4.76 2.00
C TYR A 81 13.61 4.34 3.12
N ILE A 82 14.41 3.31 2.88
CA ILE A 82 15.48 2.81 3.76
C ILE A 82 16.81 3.07 3.06
N GLU A 83 17.70 3.83 3.70
CA GLU A 83 19.01 4.12 3.13
C GLU A 83 19.83 2.84 2.93
N GLY A 84 20.29 2.62 1.70
CA GLY A 84 21.03 1.41 1.34
C GLY A 84 20.22 0.11 1.39
N GLY A 85 18.91 0.18 1.63
CA GLY A 85 18.00 -0.97 1.66
C GLY A 85 17.27 -1.21 0.34
N PRO A 86 16.47 -2.27 0.26
CA PRO A 86 15.60 -2.51 -0.88
C PRO A 86 14.48 -1.47 -0.94
N TYR A 87 13.87 -1.34 -2.12
CA TYR A 87 12.62 -0.61 -2.25
C TYR A 87 11.50 -1.32 -1.52
N PHE A 88 10.60 -0.57 -0.92
CA PHE A 88 9.41 -1.11 -0.28
C PHE A 88 8.21 -0.19 -0.47
N SER A 89 7.03 -0.76 -0.34
CA SER A 89 5.78 -0.01 -0.37
C SER A 89 4.79 -0.61 0.64
N ILE A 90 3.97 0.25 1.22
CA ILE A 90 2.98 -0.10 2.26
C ILE A 90 1.64 0.53 1.89
N SER A 91 0.58 -0.22 2.07
CA SER A 91 -0.78 0.28 2.00
C SER A 91 -1.68 -0.41 3.02
N HIS A 92 -2.77 0.24 3.41
CA HIS A 92 -3.77 -0.36 4.28
C HIS A 92 -5.15 0.24 4.06
N CYS A 93 -6.17 -0.57 4.25
CA CYS A 93 -7.56 -0.17 4.28
C CYS A 93 -8.29 -0.90 5.42
N LYS A 94 -9.60 -0.70 5.56
CA LYS A 94 -10.40 -1.38 6.59
C LYS A 94 -10.44 -2.91 6.45
N ARG A 95 -10.04 -3.46 5.28
CA ARG A 95 -10.06 -4.89 4.98
C ARG A 95 -8.70 -5.56 5.06
N GLY A 96 -7.59 -4.78 5.09
CA GLY A 96 -6.27 -5.39 5.16
C GLY A 96 -5.13 -4.38 5.15
N ILE A 97 -3.95 -4.93 5.33
CA ILE A 97 -2.65 -4.26 5.27
C ILE A 97 -1.82 -5.02 4.24
N ALA A 98 -1.19 -4.31 3.32
CA ALA A 98 -0.34 -4.86 2.28
C ALA A 98 1.05 -4.23 2.33
N VAL A 99 2.07 -5.06 2.20
CA VAL A 99 3.49 -4.64 2.19
C VAL A 99 4.22 -5.39 1.08
N ALA A 100 5.07 -4.69 0.35
CA ALA A 100 5.93 -5.26 -0.69
C ALA A 100 7.36 -4.77 -0.55
N VAL A 101 8.33 -5.62 -0.94
CA VAL A 101 9.78 -5.35 -0.95
C VAL A 101 10.36 -5.84 -2.28
N SER A 102 11.25 -5.05 -2.91
CA SER A 102 11.85 -5.37 -4.20
C SER A 102 13.25 -4.76 -4.33
N GLU A 103 14.06 -5.30 -5.25
CA GLU A 103 15.33 -4.69 -5.68
C GLU A 103 15.11 -3.44 -6.54
N ASN A 104 13.98 -3.38 -7.22
CA ASN A 104 13.60 -2.27 -8.11
C ASN A 104 12.44 -1.47 -7.50
N PRO A 105 12.17 -0.26 -7.99
CA PRO A 105 11.03 0.54 -7.56
C PRO A 105 9.73 -0.27 -7.56
N ILE A 106 8.95 -0.14 -6.49
CA ILE A 106 7.72 -0.90 -6.27
C ILE A 106 6.67 -0.02 -5.60
N GLY A 107 5.42 -0.20 -6.02
CA GLY A 107 4.25 0.38 -5.36
C GLY A 107 3.21 -0.68 -5.08
N ILE A 108 2.60 -0.66 -3.91
CA ILE A 108 1.48 -1.52 -3.55
C ILE A 108 0.33 -0.67 -3.03
N ASP A 109 -0.87 -0.99 -3.47
CA ASP A 109 -2.08 -0.39 -2.91
C ASP A 109 -3.16 -1.43 -2.64
N ILE A 110 -3.85 -1.29 -1.51
CA ILE A 110 -4.97 -2.15 -1.11
C ILE A 110 -6.15 -1.29 -0.69
N GLU A 111 -7.33 -1.54 -1.30
CA GLU A 111 -8.55 -0.79 -1.02
C GLU A 111 -9.75 -1.71 -0.84
N ALA A 112 -10.61 -1.32 0.11
CA ALA A 112 -11.90 -2.00 0.31
C ALA A 112 -12.84 -1.68 -0.86
N ILE A 113 -13.51 -2.71 -1.37
CA ILE A 113 -14.60 -2.53 -2.34
C ILE A 113 -15.74 -1.79 -1.64
N ARG A 114 -16.12 -0.65 -2.19
CA ARG A 114 -17.15 0.25 -1.62
C ARG A 114 -17.83 1.05 -2.71
N THR A 115 -19.00 1.55 -2.43
CA THR A 115 -19.69 2.52 -3.30
C THR A 115 -18.87 3.80 -3.44
N PHE A 116 -18.99 4.45 -4.56
CA PHE A 116 -18.36 5.73 -4.88
C PHE A 116 -19.39 6.73 -5.39
N SER A 117 -19.10 8.03 -5.26
CA SER A 117 -19.96 9.07 -5.83
C SER A 117 -19.60 9.32 -7.29
N PRO A 118 -20.58 9.70 -8.15
CA PRO A 118 -20.30 10.14 -9.51
C PRO A 118 -19.29 11.30 -9.58
N GLU A 119 -19.28 12.16 -8.58
CA GLU A 119 -18.34 13.28 -8.48
C GLU A 119 -16.90 12.78 -8.28
N LEU A 120 -16.70 11.82 -7.36
CA LEU A 120 -15.38 11.20 -7.15
C LEU A 120 -14.89 10.54 -8.43
N MET A 121 -15.74 9.77 -9.11
CA MET A 121 -15.39 9.13 -10.37
C MET A 121 -14.95 10.16 -11.42
N ARG A 122 -15.74 11.22 -11.64
CA ARG A 122 -15.38 12.28 -12.60
C ARG A 122 -14.08 13.00 -12.25
N LYS A 123 -13.77 13.14 -10.96
CA LYS A 123 -12.55 13.82 -10.51
C LYS A 123 -11.28 12.96 -10.67
N THR A 124 -11.43 11.64 -10.69
CA THR A 124 -10.29 10.72 -10.57
C THR A 124 -10.09 9.81 -11.76
N MET A 125 -11.12 9.66 -12.62
CA MET A 125 -11.11 8.75 -13.76
C MET A 125 -11.29 9.52 -15.07
N ASN A 126 -10.50 9.18 -16.10
CA ASN A 126 -10.71 9.71 -17.44
C ASN A 126 -11.97 9.13 -18.11
N GLU A 127 -12.32 9.61 -19.30
CA GLU A 127 -13.56 9.21 -19.99
C GLU A 127 -13.62 7.71 -20.32
N ASP A 128 -12.52 7.12 -20.75
CA ASP A 128 -12.46 5.69 -21.08
C ASP A 128 -12.60 4.83 -19.81
N GLU A 129 -11.94 5.21 -18.71
CA GLU A 129 -12.08 4.56 -17.43
C GLU A 129 -13.51 4.66 -16.89
N GLN A 130 -14.14 5.85 -16.97
CA GLN A 130 -15.53 6.06 -16.59
C GLN A 130 -16.48 5.18 -17.40
N LEU A 131 -16.26 5.07 -18.72
CA LEU A 131 -17.06 4.19 -19.58
C LEU A 131 -16.92 2.72 -19.15
N ARG A 132 -15.70 2.26 -18.88
CA ARG A 132 -15.47 0.89 -18.43
C ARG A 132 -16.12 0.62 -17.07
N ILE A 133 -16.02 1.54 -16.12
CA ILE A 133 -16.65 1.44 -14.80
C ILE A 133 -18.16 1.33 -14.94
N THR A 134 -18.78 2.25 -15.67
CA THR A 134 -20.25 2.30 -15.80
C THR A 134 -20.84 1.15 -16.62
N SER A 135 -20.05 0.54 -17.50
CA SER A 135 -20.44 -0.63 -18.30
C SER A 135 -20.15 -1.95 -17.59
N SER A 136 -19.47 -1.93 -16.45
CA SER A 136 -19.14 -3.14 -15.70
C SER A 136 -20.36 -3.75 -15.01
N ALA A 137 -20.41 -5.07 -14.91
CA ALA A 137 -21.42 -5.77 -14.11
C ALA A 137 -21.32 -5.45 -12.60
N ILE A 138 -20.13 -5.05 -12.14
CA ILE A 138 -19.86 -4.65 -10.73
C ILE A 138 -19.02 -3.36 -10.78
N PRO A 139 -19.67 -2.18 -10.95
CA PRO A 139 -18.96 -0.90 -11.09
C PRO A 139 -18.02 -0.57 -9.93
N GLU A 140 -18.37 -0.96 -8.71
CA GLU A 140 -17.56 -0.72 -7.52
C GLU A 140 -16.22 -1.46 -7.59
N VAL A 141 -16.22 -2.68 -8.09
CA VAL A 141 -14.98 -3.47 -8.27
C VAL A 141 -14.09 -2.81 -9.31
N GLU A 142 -14.66 -2.41 -10.47
CA GLU A 142 -13.89 -1.80 -11.55
C GLU A 142 -13.32 -0.42 -11.13
N PHE A 143 -14.11 0.38 -10.39
CA PHE A 143 -13.64 1.65 -9.84
C PHE A 143 -12.44 1.45 -8.89
N ILE A 144 -12.55 0.52 -7.94
CA ILE A 144 -11.47 0.25 -6.98
C ILE A 144 -10.25 -0.35 -7.68
N ARG A 145 -10.42 -1.14 -8.75
CA ARG A 145 -9.31 -1.65 -9.58
C ARG A 145 -8.51 -0.50 -10.20
N PHE A 146 -9.15 0.45 -10.86
CA PHE A 146 -8.47 1.62 -11.40
C PHE A 146 -7.81 2.47 -10.31
N TRP A 147 -8.52 2.64 -9.19
CA TRP A 147 -7.99 3.40 -8.06
C TRP A 147 -6.69 2.79 -7.53
N THR A 148 -6.69 1.49 -7.21
CA THR A 148 -5.50 0.79 -6.70
C THR A 148 -4.35 0.77 -7.71
N GLN A 149 -4.63 0.68 -9.01
CA GLN A 149 -3.61 0.79 -10.06
C GLN A 149 -2.95 2.17 -10.05
N LYS A 150 -3.73 3.25 -9.98
CA LYS A 150 -3.19 4.62 -9.93
C LYS A 150 -2.35 4.84 -8.68
N GLU A 151 -2.87 4.47 -7.52
CA GLU A 151 -2.15 4.62 -6.25
C GLU A 151 -0.86 3.78 -6.21
N ALA A 152 -0.90 2.54 -6.68
CA ALA A 152 0.28 1.69 -6.76
C ALA A 152 1.34 2.29 -7.70
N LEU A 153 0.93 2.86 -8.83
CA LEU A 153 1.85 3.53 -9.76
C LEU A 153 2.49 4.79 -9.16
N LEU A 154 1.71 5.62 -8.50
CA LEU A 154 2.22 6.83 -7.84
C LEU A 154 3.20 6.49 -6.72
N LYS A 155 2.92 5.41 -5.96
CA LYS A 155 3.84 4.89 -4.94
C LYS A 155 5.12 4.35 -5.57
N LEU A 156 5.04 3.63 -6.69
CA LEU A 156 6.21 3.16 -7.43
C LEU A 156 7.08 4.32 -7.92
N GLN A 157 6.46 5.42 -8.36
CA GLN A 157 7.16 6.63 -8.81
C GLN A 157 7.72 7.46 -7.64
N GLY A 158 7.21 7.26 -6.43
CA GLY A 158 7.60 8.02 -5.24
C GLY A 158 7.21 9.50 -5.28
N THR A 159 6.24 9.87 -6.12
CA THR A 159 5.80 11.27 -6.32
C THR A 159 4.68 11.72 -5.40
N GLY A 160 4.11 10.78 -4.60
CA GLY A 160 2.91 11.04 -3.82
C GLY A 160 1.65 11.25 -4.69
N ILE A 161 0.55 11.64 -4.05
CA ILE A 161 -0.70 11.92 -4.76
C ILE A 161 -0.53 13.22 -5.54
N ILE A 162 -0.70 13.16 -6.87
CA ILE A 162 -0.70 14.31 -7.76
C ILE A 162 -2.11 14.89 -7.90
N SER A 163 -2.20 16.15 -8.33
CA SER A 163 -3.49 16.85 -8.50
C SER A 163 -4.34 16.31 -9.65
N ASP A 164 -3.72 15.73 -10.68
CA ASP A 164 -4.38 15.17 -11.85
C ASP A 164 -4.23 13.65 -11.91
N LEU A 165 -5.30 12.95 -11.50
CA LEU A 165 -5.36 11.50 -11.54
C LEU A 165 -5.85 10.95 -12.90
N HIS A 166 -6.36 11.79 -13.81
CA HIS A 166 -6.94 11.35 -15.08
C HIS A 166 -5.90 10.68 -16.00
N HIS A 167 -4.67 11.19 -15.97
CA HIS A 167 -3.62 10.75 -16.89
C HIS A 167 -2.59 9.79 -16.29
N VAL A 168 -2.77 9.39 -15.03
CA VAL A 168 -1.80 8.52 -14.32
C VAL A 168 -1.53 7.23 -15.07
N LEU A 169 -2.55 6.58 -15.65
CA LEU A 169 -2.41 5.34 -16.39
C LEU A 169 -2.23 5.51 -17.90
N ALA A 170 -2.25 6.74 -18.44
CA ALA A 170 -2.25 6.99 -19.89
C ALA A 170 -0.92 6.66 -20.58
N HIS A 171 0.21 6.78 -19.88
CA HIS A 171 1.56 6.61 -20.45
C HIS A 171 2.42 5.71 -19.56
N VAL A 172 1.90 4.52 -19.26
CA VAL A 172 2.63 3.55 -18.43
C VAL A 172 3.43 2.62 -19.32
N HIS A 173 4.76 2.78 -19.27
CA HIS A 173 5.70 1.88 -19.95
C HIS A 173 6.56 1.18 -18.90
N ASP A 174 6.96 -0.06 -19.17
CA ASP A 174 7.89 -0.83 -18.34
C ASP A 174 7.44 -1.07 -16.88
N VAL A 175 6.13 -1.22 -16.68
CA VAL A 175 5.54 -1.59 -15.39
C VAL A 175 4.86 -2.94 -15.49
N SER A 176 5.26 -3.85 -14.62
CA SER A 176 4.58 -5.13 -14.41
C SER A 176 3.52 -4.98 -13.32
N TRP A 177 2.37 -5.59 -13.54
CA TRP A 177 1.21 -5.48 -12.66
C TRP A 177 0.86 -6.84 -12.06
N THR A 178 0.60 -6.86 -10.76
CA THR A 178 0.02 -8.00 -10.07
C THR A 178 -1.23 -7.56 -9.32
N GLU A 179 -2.37 -8.14 -9.65
CA GLU A 179 -3.64 -7.90 -8.95
C GLU A 179 -3.99 -9.10 -8.07
N ILE A 180 -4.39 -8.83 -6.84
CA ILE A 180 -4.90 -9.78 -5.86
C ILE A 180 -6.29 -9.30 -5.47
N SER A 181 -7.34 -9.99 -5.92
CA SER A 181 -8.74 -9.57 -5.81
C SER A 181 -9.60 -10.68 -5.22
N PRO A 182 -9.43 -11.05 -3.93
CA PRO A 182 -10.34 -11.98 -3.28
C PRO A 182 -11.67 -11.26 -2.99
N LEU A 183 -12.59 -11.26 -3.97
CA LEU A 183 -13.84 -10.51 -3.93
C LEU A 183 -14.70 -10.88 -2.72
N GLU A 184 -14.64 -12.13 -2.28
CA GLU A 184 -15.32 -12.62 -1.07
C GLU A 184 -14.80 -11.97 0.22
N LYS A 185 -13.56 -11.48 0.21
CA LYS A 185 -12.97 -10.71 1.33
C LYS A 185 -13.23 -9.21 1.22
N GLY A 186 -13.73 -8.75 0.07
CA GLY A 186 -14.18 -7.38 -0.16
C GLY A 186 -13.07 -6.36 -0.30
N TYR A 187 -11.93 -6.71 -0.92
CA TYR A 187 -10.85 -5.78 -1.26
C TYR A 187 -10.20 -6.11 -2.60
N ILE A 188 -9.48 -5.13 -3.13
CA ILE A 188 -8.53 -5.29 -4.24
C ILE A 188 -7.18 -4.78 -3.78
N CYS A 189 -6.13 -5.52 -4.12
CA CYS A 189 -4.75 -5.11 -3.92
C CYS A 189 -4.02 -5.15 -5.27
N THR A 190 -3.31 -4.07 -5.61
CA THR A 190 -2.52 -3.96 -6.83
C THR A 190 -1.07 -3.70 -6.48
N ILE A 191 -0.15 -4.40 -7.15
CA ILE A 191 1.29 -4.18 -7.09
C ILE A 191 1.75 -3.71 -8.47
N ALA A 192 2.47 -2.60 -8.50
CA ALA A 192 3.19 -2.08 -9.66
C ALA A 192 4.70 -2.23 -9.39
N ASN A 193 5.46 -2.82 -10.33
CA ASN A 193 6.91 -2.95 -10.19
C ASN A 193 7.62 -2.87 -11.54
N ARG A 194 8.91 -2.50 -11.50
CA ARG A 194 9.82 -2.47 -12.65
C ARG A 194 10.86 -3.58 -12.58
#